data_469b5c203775fdaeb48e4371d062993c
#
_entry.id   469b5c203775fdaeb48e4371d062993c
#
_cell.length_a   1.000
_cell.length_b   1.000
_cell.length_c   1.000
_cell.angle_alpha   90.00
_cell.angle_beta   90.00
_cell.angle_gamma   90.00
#
_symmetry.space_group_name_H-M   'P 1'
#
loop_
_entity.id
_entity.type
_entity.pdbx_description
1 polymer ?
#
loop_
_entity_poly.entity_id
_entity_poly.type
_entity_poly.pdbx_seq_one_letter_code
_entity_poly.pdbx_strand_id
1 'polypeptide(L)'
;MKKTIVVFILFAVTSIAAQQKTFENEVAKISKRIDLITKTQKDSLKIKVIQITKRLEKGEITQTTVATLKEEVATYHARRIEELVGQQERMLQLLVQDKTNGKIASQTQTPNDEEVNTFSVGGKTFRFTLEDENSKEKKAKRKSNSIRNTTSQFVFAMGVNNVLEGHKLSSLEESEYQFWQSHFYEVGYTWKSRFSKKFMPLHFKYGVSFLWNNLRPKNNQQHIMNGNMISLATRIDEELSESRLRHVQMNFPIHLEWDFSKRKKSDKKAVRIGVGSFIGFKLGTRQYLEYINLEGVDVEEVQYGNFNMNTVNYGISAYAGYQSTSLYVKYDVNPLFKNTKTRNISIGVRLDLN
;
A
#
# COMPACT_ATOMS: atom_id res chain seq x y z
N MET A 1 -29.67 -2.80 60.18
CA MET A 1 -29.66 -2.09 58.91
C MET A 1 -28.28 -1.64 58.43
N LYS A 2 -27.19 -2.33 58.78
CA LYS A 2 -25.80 -1.97 58.33
C LYS A 2 -25.12 -3.05 57.46
N LYS A 3 -25.80 -4.17 57.17
CA LYS A 3 -25.23 -5.26 56.35
C LYS A 3 -25.77 -5.33 54.92
N THR A 4 -26.77 -4.56 54.55
CA THR A 4 -27.37 -4.56 53.21
C THR A 4 -26.75 -3.52 52.26
N ILE A 5 -25.98 -2.56 52.77
CA ILE A 5 -25.34 -1.51 51.95
C ILE A 5 -24.01 -2.00 51.31
N VAL A 6 -23.34 -2.99 51.94
CA VAL A 6 -22.05 -3.50 51.43
C VAL A 6 -22.23 -4.39 50.20
N VAL A 7 -23.38 -5.05 50.03
CA VAL A 7 -23.63 -5.91 48.85
C VAL A 7 -23.98 -5.08 47.60
N PHE A 8 -24.53 -3.87 47.74
CA PHE A 8 -24.83 -3.01 46.57
C PHE A 8 -23.58 -2.31 45.99
N ILE A 9 -22.54 -2.14 46.80
CA ILE A 9 -21.28 -1.52 46.31
C ILE A 9 -20.42 -2.54 45.53
N LEU A 10 -20.56 -3.85 45.80
CA LEU A 10 -19.84 -4.90 45.07
C LEU A 10 -20.44 -5.20 43.69
N PHE A 11 -21.66 -4.83 43.40
CA PHE A 11 -22.29 -5.01 42.08
C PHE A 11 -22.10 -3.83 41.11
N ALA A 12 -21.61 -2.70 41.58
CA ALA A 12 -21.36 -1.53 40.73
C ALA A 12 -19.97 -1.49 40.09
N VAL A 13 -19.11 -2.49 40.31
CA VAL A 13 -17.72 -2.52 39.80
C VAL A 13 -17.52 -3.44 38.59
N THR A 14 -18.58 -4.09 38.09
CA THR A 14 -18.43 -5.08 36.99
C THR A 14 -18.96 -4.63 35.63
N SER A 15 -19.01 -3.34 35.34
CA SER A 15 -19.40 -2.86 34.00
C SER A 15 -18.41 -1.86 33.40
N ILE A 16 -17.12 -1.95 33.74
CA ILE A 16 -16.11 -1.52 32.81
C ILE A 16 -15.86 -2.73 31.92
N ALA A 17 -16.75 -2.96 30.96
CA ALA A 17 -16.42 -3.75 29.80
C ALA A 17 -15.26 -3.00 29.12
N ALA A 18 -14.05 -3.41 29.45
CA ALA A 18 -12.88 -3.03 28.69
C ALA A 18 -13.23 -3.37 27.23
N GLN A 19 -13.47 -2.37 26.42
CA GLN A 19 -13.69 -2.52 24.99
C GLN A 19 -12.47 -3.28 24.49
N GLN A 20 -12.64 -4.57 24.27
CA GLN A 20 -11.58 -5.46 23.85
C GLN A 20 -11.03 -4.89 22.54
N LYS A 21 -9.78 -4.50 22.53
CA LYS A 21 -9.10 -3.98 21.34
C LYS A 21 -9.09 -5.09 20.30
N THR A 22 -10.05 -5.07 19.40
CA THR A 22 -10.07 -5.99 18.27
C THR A 22 -9.40 -5.33 17.07
N PHE A 23 -8.79 -6.11 16.22
CA PHE A 23 -8.11 -5.66 15.02
C PHE A 23 -9.04 -4.78 14.17
N GLU A 24 -10.27 -5.24 13.94
CA GLU A 24 -11.28 -4.58 13.12
C GLU A 24 -11.66 -3.21 13.68
N ASN A 25 -11.84 -3.09 14.99
CA ASN A 25 -12.15 -1.84 15.65
C ASN A 25 -11.01 -0.82 15.56
N GLU A 26 -9.75 -1.27 15.68
CA GLU A 26 -8.61 -0.37 15.55
C GLU A 26 -8.40 0.08 14.10
N VAL A 27 -8.58 -0.81 13.11
CA VAL A 27 -8.59 -0.45 11.69
C VAL A 27 -9.67 0.59 11.38
N ALA A 28 -10.89 0.39 11.89
CA ALA A 28 -11.99 1.34 11.70
C ALA A 28 -11.68 2.73 12.31
N LYS A 29 -11.02 2.77 13.47
CA LYS A 29 -10.57 4.03 14.10
C LYS A 29 -9.52 4.75 13.24
N ILE A 30 -8.53 4.02 12.71
CA ILE A 30 -7.49 4.58 11.84
C ILE A 30 -8.14 5.14 10.57
N SER A 31 -9.05 4.40 9.94
CA SER A 31 -9.79 4.87 8.77
C SER A 31 -10.54 6.17 9.03
N LYS A 32 -11.31 6.24 10.11
CA LYS A 32 -12.04 7.47 10.50
C LYS A 32 -11.09 8.66 10.73
N ARG A 33 -9.90 8.43 11.28
CA ARG A 33 -8.90 9.49 11.46
C ARG A 33 -8.38 9.99 10.12
N ILE A 34 -8.09 9.11 9.17
CA ILE A 34 -7.64 9.47 7.81
C ILE A 34 -8.70 10.33 7.11
N ASP A 35 -9.97 9.93 7.18
CA ASP A 35 -11.08 10.70 6.61
C ASP A 35 -11.21 12.08 7.26
N LEU A 36 -11.09 12.15 8.57
CA LEU A 36 -11.16 13.41 9.33
C LEU A 36 -9.99 14.34 8.98
N ILE A 37 -8.76 13.81 8.91
CA ILE A 37 -7.56 14.56 8.51
C ILE A 37 -7.77 15.16 7.12
N THR A 38 -8.16 14.33 6.16
CA THR A 38 -8.39 14.75 4.76
C THR A 38 -9.46 15.81 4.66
N LYS A 39 -10.59 15.63 5.35
CA LYS A 39 -11.68 16.59 5.38
C LYS A 39 -11.24 17.92 6.00
N THR A 40 -10.62 17.88 7.18
CA THR A 40 -10.18 19.09 7.89
C THR A 40 -9.19 19.91 7.07
N GLN A 41 -8.22 19.27 6.41
CA GLN A 41 -7.26 19.96 5.58
C GLN A 41 -7.90 20.55 4.31
N LYS A 42 -8.84 19.86 3.68
CA LYS A 42 -9.61 20.36 2.54
C LYS A 42 -10.50 21.56 2.93
N ASP A 43 -11.15 21.51 4.08
CA ASP A 43 -11.97 22.60 4.58
C ASP A 43 -11.10 23.84 4.91
N SER A 44 -9.93 23.64 5.53
CA SER A 44 -8.97 24.70 5.81
C SER A 44 -8.42 25.33 4.52
N LEU A 45 -8.08 24.52 3.51
CA LEU A 45 -7.67 24.98 2.19
C LEU A 45 -8.76 25.85 1.55
N LYS A 46 -10.01 25.39 1.58
CA LYS A 46 -11.16 26.13 1.03
C LYS A 46 -11.31 27.50 1.68
N ILE A 47 -11.20 27.58 3.00
CA ILE A 47 -11.29 28.85 3.74
C ILE A 47 -10.18 29.80 3.30
N LYS A 48 -8.93 29.32 3.23
CA LYS A 48 -7.78 30.14 2.80
C LYS A 48 -7.92 30.63 1.34
N VAL A 49 -8.38 29.78 0.44
CA VAL A 49 -8.62 30.17 -0.96
C VAL A 49 -9.70 31.26 -1.05
N ILE A 50 -10.77 31.15 -0.25
CA ILE A 50 -11.81 32.19 -0.18
C ILE A 50 -11.22 33.50 0.34
N GLN A 51 -10.38 33.46 1.37
CA GLN A 51 -9.72 34.66 1.92
C GLN A 51 -8.81 35.34 0.89
N ILE A 52 -8.01 34.57 0.14
CA ILE A 52 -7.15 35.08 -0.94
C ILE A 52 -8.00 35.74 -2.02
N THR A 53 -9.12 35.13 -2.43
CA THR A 53 -10.03 35.70 -3.42
C THR A 53 -10.66 37.01 -2.95
N LYS A 54 -11.08 37.09 -1.67
CA LYS A 54 -11.61 38.33 -1.08
C LYS A 54 -10.57 39.48 -1.05
N ARG A 55 -9.29 39.16 -0.82
CA ARG A 55 -8.21 40.18 -0.86
C ARG A 55 -7.98 40.71 -2.27
N LEU A 56 -8.13 39.84 -3.29
CA LEU A 56 -8.12 40.28 -4.70
C LEU A 56 -9.30 41.24 -5.01
N GLU A 57 -10.51 40.88 -4.59
CA GLU A 57 -11.72 41.68 -4.77
C GLU A 57 -11.61 43.05 -4.13
N LYS A 58 -10.87 43.17 -3.01
CA LYS A 58 -10.57 44.42 -2.33
C LYS A 58 -9.41 45.22 -2.94
N GLY A 59 -8.73 44.66 -3.96
CA GLY A 59 -7.58 45.28 -4.59
C GLY A 59 -6.29 45.25 -3.76
N GLU A 60 -6.24 44.46 -2.67
CA GLU A 60 -5.07 44.34 -1.78
C GLU A 60 -3.91 43.55 -2.40
N ILE A 61 -4.20 42.71 -3.39
CA ILE A 61 -3.21 41.85 -4.08
C ILE A 61 -3.49 41.76 -5.57
N THR A 62 -2.44 41.45 -6.35
CA THR A 62 -2.54 41.33 -7.81
C THR A 62 -2.97 39.91 -8.22
N GLN A 63 -3.47 39.74 -9.45
CA GLN A 63 -3.87 38.43 -9.99
C GLN A 63 -2.72 37.42 -10.03
N THR A 64 -1.49 37.87 -10.30
CA THR A 64 -0.30 37.04 -10.29
C THR A 64 0.01 36.55 -8.88
N THR A 65 -0.07 37.45 -7.87
CA THR A 65 0.12 37.08 -6.45
C THR A 65 -0.94 36.07 -5.98
N VAL A 66 -2.19 36.19 -6.47
CA VAL A 66 -3.25 35.22 -6.14
C VAL A 66 -2.91 33.81 -6.62
N ALA A 67 -2.37 33.68 -7.84
CA ALA A 67 -1.99 32.37 -8.39
C ALA A 67 -0.92 31.71 -7.51
N THR A 68 0.16 32.46 -7.19
CA THR A 68 1.24 31.97 -6.32
C THR A 68 0.74 31.59 -4.93
N LEU A 69 -0.06 32.44 -4.29
CA LEU A 69 -0.59 32.17 -2.94
C LEU A 69 -1.53 30.95 -2.92
N LYS A 70 -2.36 30.76 -3.95
CA LYS A 70 -3.21 29.58 -4.05
C LYS A 70 -2.39 28.29 -4.22
N GLU A 71 -1.34 28.35 -5.02
CA GLU A 71 -0.43 27.22 -5.22
C GLU A 71 0.34 26.88 -3.93
N GLU A 72 0.88 27.87 -3.22
CA GLU A 72 1.54 27.67 -1.94
C GLU A 72 0.61 27.03 -0.90
N VAL A 73 -0.59 27.58 -0.75
CA VAL A 73 -1.56 27.06 0.23
C VAL A 73 -2.01 25.65 -0.16
N ALA A 74 -2.21 25.36 -1.46
CA ALA A 74 -2.55 24.02 -1.92
C ALA A 74 -1.43 23.04 -1.64
N THR A 75 -0.17 23.41 -1.93
CA THR A 75 1.02 22.60 -1.67
C THR A 75 1.20 22.35 -0.16
N TYR A 76 1.01 23.37 0.67
CA TYR A 76 1.08 23.23 2.12
C TYR A 76 0.06 22.20 2.64
N HIS A 77 -1.21 22.33 2.26
CA HIS A 77 -2.25 21.42 2.73
C HIS A 77 -2.10 20.01 2.15
N ALA A 78 -1.59 19.87 0.92
CA ALA A 78 -1.28 18.57 0.34
C ALA A 78 -0.17 17.85 1.14
N ARG A 79 0.92 18.53 1.45
CA ARG A 79 2.01 18.00 2.31
C ARG A 79 1.50 17.62 3.70
N ARG A 80 0.63 18.46 4.28
CA ARG A 80 0.09 18.21 5.61
C ARG A 80 -0.82 16.98 5.66
N ILE A 81 -1.64 16.78 4.62
CA ILE A 81 -2.43 15.55 4.48
C ILE A 81 -1.49 14.35 4.40
N GLU A 82 -0.48 14.42 3.55
CA GLU A 82 0.45 13.33 3.30
C GLU A 82 1.22 12.93 4.57
N GLU A 83 1.73 13.90 5.31
CA GLU A 83 2.41 13.68 6.59
C GLU A 83 1.50 12.99 7.62
N LEU A 84 0.29 13.54 7.83
CA LEU A 84 -0.64 13.04 8.84
C LEU A 84 -1.22 11.66 8.45
N VAL A 85 -1.49 11.44 7.16
CA VAL A 85 -1.94 10.13 6.66
C VAL A 85 -0.81 9.11 6.77
N GLY A 86 0.43 9.49 6.45
CA GLY A 86 1.59 8.62 6.61
C GLY A 86 1.83 8.17 8.06
N GLN A 87 1.50 9.00 9.05
CA GLN A 87 1.49 8.58 10.46
C GLN A 87 0.42 7.52 10.73
N GLN A 88 -0.78 7.65 10.17
CA GLN A 88 -1.84 6.65 10.32
C GLN A 88 -1.51 5.34 9.60
N GLU A 89 -0.85 5.42 8.46
CA GLU A 89 -0.35 4.24 7.73
C GLU A 89 0.68 3.45 8.57
N ARG A 90 1.61 4.15 9.24
CA ARG A 90 2.56 3.49 10.16
C ARG A 90 1.83 2.80 11.31
N MET A 91 0.81 3.43 11.89
CA MET A 91 0.00 2.80 12.93
C MET A 91 -0.73 1.55 12.42
N LEU A 92 -1.23 1.59 11.17
CA LEU A 92 -1.86 0.44 10.54
C LEU A 92 -0.85 -0.70 10.31
N GLN A 93 0.37 -0.39 9.89
CA GLN A 93 1.45 -1.38 9.73
C GLN A 93 1.78 -2.08 11.05
N LEU A 94 1.92 -1.32 12.14
CA LEU A 94 2.15 -1.88 13.48
C LEU A 94 0.97 -2.76 13.93
N LEU A 95 -0.25 -2.33 13.66
CA LEU A 95 -1.46 -3.08 14.00
C LEU A 95 -1.53 -4.41 13.24
N VAL A 96 -1.16 -4.41 11.96
CA VAL A 96 -1.07 -5.64 11.14
C VAL A 96 0.02 -6.56 11.68
N GLN A 97 1.16 -6.02 12.07
CA GLN A 97 2.23 -6.79 12.69
C GLN A 97 1.80 -7.41 14.02
N ASP A 98 1.09 -6.66 14.87
CA ASP A 98 0.57 -7.16 16.14
C ASP A 98 -0.50 -8.24 15.93
N LYS A 99 -1.31 -8.12 14.89
CA LYS A 99 -2.27 -9.16 14.47
C LYS A 99 -1.54 -10.44 14.04
N THR A 100 -0.52 -10.31 13.21
CA THR A 100 0.28 -11.45 12.70
C THR A 100 1.03 -12.15 13.85
N ASN A 101 1.47 -11.37 14.85
CA ASN A 101 2.14 -11.87 16.03
C ASN A 101 1.16 -12.42 17.11
N GLY A 102 -0.16 -12.46 16.83
CA GLY A 102 -1.18 -12.94 17.75
C GLY A 102 -1.44 -12.07 18.98
N LYS A 103 -0.94 -10.83 19.00
CA LYS A 103 -1.13 -9.89 20.11
C LYS A 103 -2.51 -9.22 20.15
N ILE A 104 -3.21 -9.18 19.01
CA ILE A 104 -4.54 -8.58 18.89
C ILE A 104 -5.51 -9.61 18.33
N ALA A 105 -6.61 -9.84 19.07
CA ALA A 105 -7.68 -10.76 18.67
C ALA A 105 -8.54 -10.15 17.55
N SER A 106 -9.12 -11.01 16.71
CA SER A 106 -10.26 -10.63 15.86
C SER A 106 -11.54 -10.66 16.67
N GLN A 107 -12.52 -9.85 16.27
CA GLN A 107 -13.85 -9.94 16.84
C GLN A 107 -14.44 -11.32 16.58
N THR A 108 -14.78 -12.04 17.64
CA THR A 108 -15.56 -13.29 17.54
C THR A 108 -16.98 -12.86 17.24
N GLN A 109 -17.48 -13.10 16.04
CA GLN A 109 -18.83 -12.73 15.66
C GLN A 109 -19.85 -13.59 16.42
N THR A 110 -20.82 -12.93 17.06
CA THR A 110 -22.10 -13.53 17.45
C THR A 110 -22.94 -13.84 16.20
N PRO A 111 -23.75 -14.91 16.17
CA PRO A 111 -24.26 -15.51 14.92
C PRO A 111 -25.38 -14.75 14.19
N ASN A 112 -25.71 -13.50 14.47
CA ASN A 112 -26.98 -12.93 14.01
C ASN A 112 -26.95 -11.57 13.31
N ASP A 113 -25.79 -10.99 12.97
CA ASP A 113 -25.82 -9.75 12.18
C ASP A 113 -24.88 -9.85 10.98
N GLU A 114 -25.41 -9.69 9.77
CA GLU A 114 -24.64 -9.52 8.54
C GLU A 114 -23.95 -8.14 8.59
N GLU A 115 -22.85 -8.04 9.32
CA GLU A 115 -22.05 -6.82 9.33
C GLU A 115 -21.26 -6.73 8.01
N VAL A 116 -21.77 -5.87 7.16
CA VAL A 116 -21.08 -5.45 5.95
C VAL A 116 -20.03 -4.42 6.37
N ASN A 117 -18.76 -4.84 6.45
CA ASN A 117 -17.67 -3.90 6.70
C ASN A 117 -17.52 -2.97 5.50
N THR A 118 -17.82 -1.70 5.68
CA THR A 118 -17.68 -0.66 4.67
C THR A 118 -16.46 0.20 4.97
N PHE A 119 -15.60 0.37 3.99
CA PHE A 119 -14.44 1.25 4.04
C PHE A 119 -14.64 2.38 3.02
N SER A 120 -14.60 3.62 3.47
CA SER A 120 -14.77 4.80 2.59
C SER A 120 -13.48 5.60 2.53
N VAL A 121 -12.94 5.79 1.32
CA VAL A 121 -11.80 6.67 1.04
C VAL A 121 -12.17 7.60 -0.09
N GLY A 122 -12.01 8.90 0.13
CA GLY A 122 -12.25 9.91 -0.91
C GLY A 122 -13.69 9.97 -1.44
N GLY A 123 -14.69 9.69 -0.59
CA GLY A 123 -16.11 9.70 -0.96
C GLY A 123 -16.62 8.45 -1.68
N LYS A 124 -15.78 7.45 -1.86
CA LYS A 124 -16.18 6.12 -2.39
C LYS A 124 -16.20 5.10 -1.26
N THR A 125 -17.33 4.41 -1.12
CA THR A 125 -17.51 3.38 -0.11
C THR A 125 -17.18 2.01 -0.69
N PHE A 126 -16.18 1.35 -0.12
CA PHE A 126 -15.82 -0.04 -0.41
C PHE A 126 -16.47 -0.94 0.62
N ARG A 127 -17.19 -1.96 0.17
CA ARG A 127 -17.81 -2.97 1.04
C ARG A 127 -16.99 -4.23 1.03
N PHE A 128 -16.52 -4.67 2.20
CA PHE A 128 -15.86 -5.95 2.39
C PHE A 128 -16.80 -6.85 3.18
N THR A 129 -17.18 -7.96 2.61
CA THR A 129 -17.88 -9.02 3.33
C THR A 129 -16.87 -10.09 3.67
N LEU A 130 -16.46 -10.19 4.93
CA LEU A 130 -15.71 -11.33 5.43
C LEU A 130 -16.73 -12.46 5.65
N GLU A 131 -16.86 -13.34 4.67
CA GLU A 131 -17.72 -14.53 4.83
C GLU A 131 -17.04 -15.55 5.74
N ASP A 132 -17.64 -15.78 6.90
CA ASP A 132 -17.24 -16.85 7.81
C ASP A 132 -17.54 -18.23 7.23
N GLU A 133 -16.63 -19.20 7.45
CA GLU A 133 -16.73 -20.54 6.83
C GLU A 133 -18.01 -21.29 7.20
N ASN A 134 -18.61 -21.01 8.35
CA ASN A 134 -19.83 -21.67 8.81
C ASN A 134 -21.12 -21.16 8.15
N SER A 135 -21.11 -19.94 7.60
CA SER A 135 -22.26 -19.43 6.81
C SER A 135 -22.32 -20.04 5.40
N LYS A 136 -21.21 -20.59 4.93
CA LYS A 136 -21.08 -21.21 3.59
C LYS A 136 -21.90 -22.50 3.46
N GLU A 137 -22.07 -23.28 4.52
CA GLU A 137 -22.84 -24.53 4.44
C GLU A 137 -24.35 -24.32 4.30
N LYS A 138 -24.92 -23.28 4.90
CA LYS A 138 -26.35 -22.96 4.77
C LYS A 138 -26.71 -22.23 3.47
N LYS A 139 -25.78 -21.39 2.94
CA LYS A 139 -25.97 -20.72 1.63
C LYS A 139 -25.65 -21.65 0.45
N ALA A 140 -24.79 -22.66 0.61
CA ALA A 140 -24.47 -23.62 -0.43
C ALA A 140 -25.67 -24.51 -0.83
N LYS A 141 -26.62 -24.75 0.06
CA LYS A 141 -27.88 -25.48 -0.29
C LYS A 141 -28.89 -24.64 -1.07
N ARG A 142 -28.76 -23.30 -1.12
CA ARG A 142 -29.69 -22.40 -1.84
C ARG A 142 -29.13 -21.81 -3.15
N LYS A 143 -27.82 -21.88 -3.40
CA LYS A 143 -27.19 -21.45 -4.68
C LYS A 143 -26.67 -22.65 -5.47
N SER A 144 -27.55 -23.59 -5.76
CA SER A 144 -27.35 -24.55 -6.83
C SER A 144 -27.22 -23.78 -8.15
N ASN A 145 -26.06 -23.94 -8.81
CA ASN A 145 -25.80 -23.76 -10.22
C ASN A 145 -25.58 -22.38 -10.88
N SER A 146 -25.32 -21.30 -10.23
CA SER A 146 -24.68 -20.21 -10.98
C SER A 146 -23.16 -20.20 -10.72
N ILE A 147 -22.40 -20.81 -11.60
CA ILE A 147 -20.94 -20.72 -11.64
C ILE A 147 -20.59 -19.25 -11.90
N ARG A 148 -20.09 -18.54 -10.89
CA ARG A 148 -19.60 -17.18 -11.08
C ARG A 148 -18.43 -17.22 -12.08
N ASN A 149 -18.57 -16.53 -13.19
CA ASN A 149 -17.54 -16.49 -14.22
C ASN A 149 -16.32 -15.68 -13.79
N THR A 150 -16.51 -14.71 -12.88
CA THR A 150 -15.46 -13.84 -12.37
C THR A 150 -15.50 -13.80 -10.84
N THR A 151 -14.37 -13.95 -10.21
CA THR A 151 -14.15 -13.79 -8.77
C THR A 151 -13.17 -12.65 -8.55
N SER A 152 -13.28 -11.98 -7.41
CA SER A 152 -12.39 -10.88 -7.02
C SER A 152 -11.48 -11.30 -5.89
N GLN A 153 -10.27 -10.75 -5.84
CA GLN A 153 -9.25 -11.08 -4.86
C GLN A 153 -8.53 -9.82 -4.42
N PHE A 154 -8.32 -9.67 -3.12
CA PHE A 154 -7.38 -8.69 -2.59
C PHE A 154 -5.96 -9.26 -2.73
N VAL A 155 -5.02 -8.44 -3.19
CA VAL A 155 -3.63 -8.82 -3.42
C VAL A 155 -2.74 -8.02 -2.51
N PHE A 156 -1.88 -8.72 -1.80
CA PHE A 156 -0.77 -8.15 -1.08
C PHE A 156 0.51 -8.86 -1.52
N ALA A 157 1.56 -8.10 -1.87
CA ALA A 157 2.87 -8.67 -2.13
C ALA A 157 3.96 -7.84 -1.45
N MET A 158 5.02 -8.51 -1.02
CA MET A 158 6.18 -7.89 -0.42
C MET A 158 7.44 -8.71 -0.71
N GLY A 159 8.57 -8.05 -0.70
CA GLY A 159 9.85 -8.70 -0.91
C GLY A 159 10.97 -7.69 -1.11
N VAL A 160 12.02 -8.15 -1.77
CA VAL A 160 13.20 -7.37 -2.08
C VAL A 160 13.18 -6.91 -3.53
N ASN A 161 13.74 -5.75 -3.80
CA ASN A 161 13.95 -5.26 -5.15
C ASN A 161 15.40 -4.82 -5.34
N ASN A 162 15.85 -4.87 -6.57
CA ASN A 162 17.17 -4.45 -7.00
C ASN A 162 17.10 -3.97 -8.44
N VAL A 163 18.23 -3.63 -9.01
CA VAL A 163 18.32 -3.18 -10.38
C VAL A 163 19.23 -4.06 -11.23
N LEU A 164 18.88 -4.17 -12.50
CA LEU A 164 19.68 -4.82 -13.53
C LEU A 164 20.17 -3.80 -14.54
N GLU A 165 21.41 -3.92 -14.95
CA GLU A 165 21.97 -3.14 -16.04
C GLU A 165 21.91 -3.92 -17.36
N GLY A 166 21.31 -3.31 -18.38
CA GLY A 166 21.29 -3.85 -19.74
C GLY A 166 20.68 -5.25 -19.89
N HIS A 167 19.70 -5.64 -19.07
CA HIS A 167 19.07 -6.98 -19.02
C HIS A 167 20.00 -8.13 -18.57
N LYS A 168 21.16 -7.85 -18.00
CA LYS A 168 22.11 -8.88 -17.58
C LYS A 168 21.87 -9.27 -16.13
N LEU A 169 21.56 -10.55 -15.87
CA LEU A 169 21.37 -11.05 -14.50
C LEU A 169 22.68 -10.98 -13.67
N SER A 170 23.84 -11.11 -14.32
CA SER A 170 25.14 -10.96 -13.65
C SER A 170 25.35 -9.58 -13.03
N SER A 171 24.68 -8.54 -13.54
CA SER A 171 24.78 -7.19 -12.97
C SER A 171 24.13 -7.04 -11.59
N LEU A 172 23.40 -8.05 -11.09
CA LEU A 172 22.89 -8.05 -9.71
C LEU A 172 24.01 -8.08 -8.66
N GLU A 173 25.10 -8.79 -8.93
CA GLU A 173 26.25 -8.88 -8.04
C GLU A 173 27.00 -7.55 -7.96
N GLU A 174 27.05 -6.83 -9.06
CA GLU A 174 27.72 -5.53 -9.20
C GLU A 174 26.79 -4.35 -8.85
N SER A 175 25.52 -4.63 -8.48
CA SER A 175 24.55 -3.59 -8.18
C SER A 175 25.01 -2.67 -7.05
N GLU A 176 24.88 -1.36 -7.24
CA GLU A 176 25.18 -0.34 -6.24
C GLU A 176 24.11 -0.24 -5.15
N TYR A 177 23.07 -1.09 -5.18
CA TYR A 177 22.00 -1.11 -4.21
C TYR A 177 22.09 -2.32 -3.27
N GLN A 178 21.68 -2.10 -2.03
CA GLN A 178 21.64 -3.11 -0.97
C GLN A 178 20.46 -4.05 -1.24
N PHE A 179 20.74 -5.28 -1.68
CA PHE A 179 19.71 -6.24 -2.08
C PHE A 179 18.70 -6.53 -0.97
N TRP A 180 19.19 -6.86 0.25
CA TRP A 180 18.33 -7.25 1.36
C TRP A 180 17.61 -6.10 2.07
N GLN A 181 18.03 -4.86 1.85
CA GLN A 181 17.44 -3.68 2.47
C GLN A 181 16.54 -2.88 1.51
N SER A 182 16.64 -3.18 0.23
CA SER A 182 15.75 -2.59 -0.78
C SER A 182 14.47 -3.41 -0.87
N HIS A 183 13.36 -2.88 -0.36
CA HIS A 183 12.10 -3.61 -0.28
C HIS A 183 11.05 -3.04 -1.22
N PHE A 184 10.16 -3.90 -1.68
CA PHE A 184 8.93 -3.47 -2.32
C PHE A 184 7.70 -3.94 -1.54
N TYR A 185 6.62 -3.18 -1.68
CA TYR A 185 5.29 -3.51 -1.17
C TYR A 185 4.28 -3.24 -2.26
N GLU A 186 3.37 -4.16 -2.48
CA GLU A 186 2.30 -4.03 -3.47
C GLU A 186 0.97 -4.39 -2.83
N VAL A 187 -0.03 -3.50 -2.97
CA VAL A 187 -1.38 -3.70 -2.48
C VAL A 187 -2.35 -3.45 -3.62
N GLY A 188 -3.26 -4.37 -3.86
CA GLY A 188 -4.16 -4.24 -4.98
C GLY A 188 -5.40 -5.11 -4.93
N TYR A 189 -6.15 -4.99 -6.00
CA TYR A 189 -7.37 -5.73 -6.20
C TYR A 189 -7.39 -6.32 -7.60
N THR A 190 -7.64 -7.62 -7.71
CA THR A 190 -7.65 -8.33 -8.98
C THR A 190 -8.94 -9.08 -9.20
N TRP A 191 -9.32 -9.20 -10.45
CA TRP A 191 -10.45 -10.01 -10.92
C TRP A 191 -9.90 -11.20 -11.68
N LYS A 192 -10.40 -12.38 -11.32
CA LYS A 192 -10.05 -13.65 -11.94
C LYS A 192 -11.25 -14.16 -12.71
N SER A 193 -11.17 -14.19 -14.03
CA SER A 193 -12.22 -14.59 -14.95
C SER A 193 -11.89 -15.90 -15.62
N ARG A 194 -12.89 -16.77 -15.77
CA ARG A 194 -12.75 -18.04 -16.47
C ARG A 194 -12.98 -17.86 -17.97
N PHE A 195 -12.17 -18.52 -18.79
CA PHE A 195 -12.36 -18.53 -20.24
C PHE A 195 -13.55 -19.39 -20.69
N SER A 196 -13.95 -20.39 -19.90
CA SER A 196 -15.01 -21.31 -20.26
C SER A 196 -15.90 -21.69 -19.07
N LYS A 197 -17.16 -21.99 -19.34
CA LYS A 197 -18.09 -22.58 -18.37
C LYS A 197 -17.75 -24.05 -18.05
N LYS A 198 -17.04 -24.75 -18.95
CA LYS A 198 -16.47 -26.07 -18.66
C LYS A 198 -15.22 -25.89 -17.76
N PHE A 199 -14.88 -26.95 -17.00
CA PHE A 199 -13.69 -26.92 -16.17
C PHE A 199 -12.44 -26.77 -17.06
N MET A 200 -11.81 -25.61 -16.96
CA MET A 200 -10.49 -25.33 -17.51
C MET A 200 -9.64 -24.75 -16.40
N PRO A 201 -8.41 -25.21 -16.24
CA PRO A 201 -7.50 -24.65 -15.24
C PRO A 201 -7.04 -23.23 -15.58
N LEU A 202 -7.25 -22.77 -16.81
CA LEU A 202 -6.78 -21.48 -17.31
C LEU A 202 -7.77 -20.35 -16.96
N HIS A 203 -7.24 -19.29 -16.37
CA HIS A 203 -7.99 -18.09 -15.98
C HIS A 203 -7.29 -16.83 -16.50
N PHE A 204 -8.08 -15.83 -16.83
CA PHE A 204 -7.61 -14.47 -17.08
C PHE A 204 -7.71 -13.65 -15.79
N LYS A 205 -6.60 -13.08 -15.34
CA LYS A 205 -6.52 -12.29 -14.12
C LYS A 205 -6.03 -10.90 -14.45
N TYR A 206 -6.76 -9.90 -14.02
CA TYR A 206 -6.44 -8.49 -14.27
C TYR A 206 -6.83 -7.66 -13.04
N GLY A 207 -6.25 -6.47 -12.91
CA GLY A 207 -6.54 -5.68 -11.72
C GLY A 207 -5.88 -4.33 -11.69
N VAL A 208 -5.89 -3.74 -10.50
CA VAL A 208 -5.18 -2.52 -10.16
C VAL A 208 -4.43 -2.73 -8.85
N SER A 209 -3.20 -2.23 -8.77
CA SER A 209 -2.41 -2.25 -7.55
C SER A 209 -1.60 -0.97 -7.37
N PHE A 210 -1.26 -0.67 -6.13
CA PHE A 210 -0.29 0.36 -5.76
C PHE A 210 0.99 -0.34 -5.35
N LEU A 211 2.09 0.11 -5.90
CA LEU A 211 3.42 -0.45 -5.66
C LEU A 211 4.34 0.63 -5.08
N TRP A 212 4.99 0.32 -3.99
CA TRP A 212 6.06 1.10 -3.37
C TRP A 212 7.37 0.35 -3.54
N ASN A 213 8.27 0.88 -4.34
CA ASN A 213 9.64 0.40 -4.45
C ASN A 213 10.56 1.29 -3.64
N ASN A 214 11.42 0.70 -2.84
CA ASN A 214 12.44 1.40 -2.09
C ASN A 214 13.80 0.87 -2.54
N LEU A 215 14.66 1.74 -3.04
CA LEU A 215 16.03 1.43 -3.43
C LEU A 215 16.98 2.08 -2.42
N ARG A 216 17.87 1.28 -1.81
CA ARG A 216 18.87 1.73 -0.85
C ARG A 216 20.26 1.61 -1.45
N PRO A 217 20.94 2.72 -1.77
CA PRO A 217 22.32 2.69 -2.24
C PRO A 217 23.28 2.08 -1.21
N LYS A 218 24.40 1.57 -1.68
CA LYS A 218 25.55 1.14 -0.87
C LYS A 218 26.50 2.32 -0.61
N ASN A 219 27.52 2.10 0.18
CA ASN A 219 28.72 2.92 0.29
C ASN A 219 28.47 4.42 0.55
N ASN A 220 27.56 4.74 1.48
CA ASN A 220 27.25 6.12 1.86
C ASN A 220 26.81 7.00 0.68
N GLN A 221 26.12 6.41 -0.31
CA GLN A 221 25.71 7.08 -1.52
C GLN A 221 24.28 7.61 -1.43
N GLN A 222 24.04 8.69 -2.16
CA GLN A 222 22.72 9.28 -2.38
C GLN A 222 22.50 9.53 -3.87
N HIS A 223 21.23 9.62 -4.28
CA HIS A 223 20.89 10.00 -5.65
C HIS A 223 21.02 11.51 -5.82
N ILE A 224 21.75 11.91 -6.84
CA ILE A 224 21.88 13.32 -7.22
C ILE A 224 21.45 13.51 -8.68
N MET A 225 20.97 14.70 -8.96
CA MET A 225 20.60 15.12 -10.32
C MET A 225 21.71 15.99 -10.91
N ASN A 226 22.32 15.52 -11.99
CA ASN A 226 23.29 16.29 -12.78
C ASN A 226 22.61 16.66 -14.12
N GLY A 227 21.94 17.80 -14.16
CA GLY A 227 21.09 18.17 -15.29
C GLY A 227 19.96 17.16 -15.49
N ASN A 228 19.94 16.50 -16.64
CA ASN A 228 18.94 15.48 -17.00
C ASN A 228 19.38 14.04 -16.71
N MET A 229 20.48 13.85 -15.98
CA MET A 229 20.97 12.51 -15.60
C MET A 229 20.90 12.35 -14.09
N ILE A 230 20.48 11.18 -13.65
CA ILE A 230 20.59 10.76 -12.26
C ILE A 230 21.86 9.93 -12.09
N SER A 231 22.56 10.15 -10.99
CA SER A 231 23.74 9.37 -10.60
C SER A 231 23.76 9.15 -9.09
N LEU A 232 24.53 8.18 -8.64
CA LEU A 232 24.84 8.00 -7.23
C LEU A 232 26.11 8.78 -6.92
N ALA A 233 26.11 9.51 -5.80
CA ALA A 233 27.27 10.21 -5.29
C ALA A 233 27.46 9.88 -3.82
N THR A 234 28.72 9.62 -3.45
CA THR A 234 29.08 9.40 -2.05
C THR A 234 29.00 10.73 -1.29
N ARG A 235 28.36 10.72 -0.14
CA ARG A 235 28.34 11.89 0.78
C ARG A 235 29.61 11.85 1.61
N ILE A 236 30.41 12.91 1.51
CA ILE A 236 31.73 12.96 2.13
C ILE A 236 31.66 13.54 3.54
N ASP A 237 30.76 14.52 3.75
CA ASP A 237 30.71 15.32 4.95
C ASP A 237 30.01 14.62 6.13
N GLU A 238 29.06 13.72 5.83
CA GLU A 238 28.30 12.99 6.85
C GLU A 238 28.13 11.51 6.47
N GLU A 239 28.05 10.66 7.47
CA GLU A 239 27.70 9.25 7.31
C GLU A 239 26.18 9.08 7.36
N LEU A 240 25.61 8.55 6.27
CA LEU A 240 24.18 8.32 6.16
C LEU A 240 23.79 7.05 6.91
N SER A 241 22.98 7.19 7.94
CA SER A 241 22.33 6.07 8.63
C SER A 241 21.21 5.46 7.77
N GLU A 242 20.53 6.30 6.98
CA GLU A 242 19.59 5.87 5.95
C GLU A 242 19.77 6.66 4.65
N SER A 243 19.83 5.94 3.54
CA SER A 243 19.66 6.50 2.18
C SER A 243 18.68 5.64 1.43
N ARG A 244 17.56 6.23 1.01
CA ARG A 244 16.48 5.48 0.37
C ARG A 244 15.74 6.32 -0.65
N LEU A 245 15.72 5.85 -1.90
CA LEU A 245 14.86 6.38 -2.94
C LEU A 245 13.56 5.58 -2.98
N ARG A 246 12.45 6.21 -2.66
CA ARG A 246 11.11 5.62 -2.75
C ARG A 246 10.45 6.04 -4.05
N HIS A 247 9.99 5.06 -4.79
CA HIS A 247 9.19 5.23 -6.00
C HIS A 247 7.82 4.58 -5.81
N VAL A 248 6.76 5.36 -6.04
CA VAL A 248 5.37 4.91 -5.92
C VAL A 248 4.72 4.92 -7.28
N GLN A 249 4.04 3.82 -7.64
CA GLN A 249 3.32 3.72 -8.90
C GLN A 249 1.99 2.98 -8.75
N MET A 250 1.05 3.29 -9.63
CA MET A 250 -0.19 2.55 -9.81
C MET A 250 -0.03 1.61 -10.99
N ASN A 251 -0.21 0.30 -10.74
CA ASN A 251 -0.04 -0.75 -11.73
C ASN A 251 -1.37 -1.33 -12.17
N PHE A 252 -1.41 -1.77 -13.42
CA PHE A 252 -2.48 -2.53 -14.04
C PHE A 252 -1.90 -3.87 -14.51
N PRO A 253 -1.89 -4.89 -13.64
CA PRO A 253 -1.41 -6.22 -13.99
C PRO A 253 -2.43 -6.99 -14.81
N ILE A 254 -1.93 -7.79 -15.75
CA ILE A 254 -2.69 -8.74 -16.57
C ILE A 254 -1.92 -10.06 -16.57
N HIS A 255 -2.57 -11.16 -16.12
CA HIS A 255 -1.96 -12.48 -16.04
C HIS A 255 -2.85 -13.55 -16.66
N LEU A 256 -2.21 -14.54 -17.24
CA LEU A 256 -2.78 -15.86 -17.46
C LEU A 256 -2.41 -16.74 -16.27
N GLU A 257 -3.41 -17.22 -15.55
CA GLU A 257 -3.22 -18.06 -14.36
C GLU A 257 -3.71 -19.48 -14.64
N TRP A 258 -2.83 -20.45 -14.47
CA TRP A 258 -3.17 -21.87 -14.40
C TRP A 258 -3.44 -22.24 -12.94
N ASP A 259 -4.69 -22.57 -12.67
CA ASP A 259 -5.18 -22.95 -11.35
C ASP A 259 -5.57 -24.44 -11.35
N PHE A 260 -4.75 -25.27 -10.74
CA PHE A 260 -4.95 -26.72 -10.68
C PHE A 260 -5.86 -27.16 -9.54
N SER A 261 -6.69 -26.28 -8.99
CA SER A 261 -7.66 -26.61 -7.95
C SER A 261 -8.67 -27.63 -8.46
N LYS A 262 -8.74 -28.79 -7.81
CA LYS A 262 -9.78 -29.80 -8.10
C LYS A 262 -11.12 -29.32 -7.54
N ARG A 263 -12.17 -29.42 -8.36
CA ARG A 263 -13.55 -28.96 -8.06
C ARG A 263 -14.27 -29.76 -6.96
N LYS A 264 -13.65 -30.77 -6.33
CA LYS A 264 -14.27 -31.54 -5.27
C LYS A 264 -14.25 -30.79 -3.95
N LYS A 265 -15.36 -30.79 -3.27
CA LYS A 265 -15.85 -30.02 -2.13
C LYS A 265 -14.94 -29.94 -0.87
N SER A 266 -13.81 -30.60 -0.87
CA SER A 266 -12.97 -30.81 0.31
C SER A 266 -11.51 -30.34 0.17
N ASP A 267 -10.98 -30.10 -1.03
CA ASP A 267 -9.55 -29.81 -1.18
C ASP A 267 -9.31 -28.37 -1.66
N LYS A 268 -9.05 -27.49 -0.71
CA LYS A 268 -8.51 -26.13 -0.93
C LYS A 268 -7.05 -26.13 -1.40
N LYS A 269 -6.50 -27.32 -1.67
CA LYS A 269 -5.09 -27.52 -2.03
C LYS A 269 -4.91 -27.32 -3.53
N ALA A 270 -4.46 -26.12 -3.93
CA ALA A 270 -4.26 -25.81 -5.32
C ALA A 270 -2.89 -25.21 -5.57
N VAL A 271 -2.17 -25.79 -6.50
CA VAL A 271 -1.02 -25.15 -7.12
C VAL A 271 -1.54 -24.14 -8.13
N ARG A 272 -0.96 -22.96 -8.14
CA ARG A 272 -1.28 -21.89 -9.09
C ARG A 272 0.01 -21.38 -9.70
N ILE A 273 -0.03 -21.14 -11.00
CA ILE A 273 1.07 -20.52 -11.74
C ILE A 273 0.47 -19.42 -12.59
N GLY A 274 0.96 -18.21 -12.46
CA GLY A 274 0.53 -17.07 -13.25
C GLY A 274 1.72 -16.43 -13.96
N VAL A 275 1.53 -16.08 -15.22
CA VAL A 275 2.50 -15.33 -16.01
C VAL A 275 1.77 -14.21 -16.73
N GLY A 276 2.36 -13.04 -16.79
CA GLY A 276 1.72 -11.91 -17.41
C GLY A 276 2.59 -10.68 -17.53
N SER A 277 1.95 -9.58 -17.79
CA SER A 277 2.54 -8.27 -17.94
C SER A 277 1.84 -7.26 -17.05
N PHE A 278 2.45 -6.09 -16.92
CA PHE A 278 1.85 -4.95 -16.25
C PHE A 278 2.25 -3.66 -16.94
N ILE A 279 1.42 -2.65 -16.77
CA ILE A 279 1.76 -1.26 -17.04
C ILE A 279 1.53 -0.47 -15.76
N GLY A 280 2.50 0.38 -15.40
CA GLY A 280 2.50 1.19 -14.19
C GLY A 280 2.67 2.67 -14.50
N PHE A 281 1.94 3.51 -13.79
CA PHE A 281 2.04 4.96 -13.87
C PHE A 281 2.64 5.49 -12.58
N LYS A 282 3.70 6.29 -12.69
CA LYS A 282 4.35 6.91 -11.55
C LYS A 282 3.40 7.87 -10.85
N LEU A 283 3.29 7.73 -9.54
CA LEU A 283 2.53 8.63 -8.67
C LEU A 283 3.44 9.62 -7.93
N GLY A 284 4.64 9.18 -7.55
CA GLY A 284 5.58 10.05 -6.84
C GLY A 284 6.94 9.39 -6.61
N THR A 285 7.93 10.24 -6.34
CA THR A 285 9.28 9.82 -6.00
C THR A 285 9.82 10.71 -4.89
N ARG A 286 10.51 10.12 -3.93
CA ARG A 286 11.11 10.83 -2.79
C ARG A 286 12.42 10.15 -2.41
N GLN A 287 13.40 10.94 -2.02
CA GLN A 287 14.60 10.46 -1.36
C GLN A 287 14.53 10.79 0.11
N TYR A 288 14.85 9.82 0.95
CA TYR A 288 14.98 9.95 2.40
C TYR A 288 16.43 9.77 2.76
N LEU A 289 16.99 10.70 3.50
CA LEU A 289 18.34 10.66 4.01
C LEU A 289 18.28 10.92 5.53
N GLU A 290 18.94 10.07 6.29
CA GLU A 290 19.11 10.26 7.74
C GLU A 290 20.60 10.26 8.06
N TYR A 291 21.04 11.20 8.84
CA TYR A 291 22.45 11.33 9.25
C TYR A 291 22.58 12.15 10.53
N ILE A 292 23.71 12.00 11.21
CA ILE A 292 24.08 12.85 12.33
C ILE A 292 24.98 13.95 11.76
N ASN A 293 24.61 15.21 11.99
CA ASN A 293 25.43 16.35 11.56
C ASN A 293 26.66 16.54 12.44
N LEU A 294 27.53 17.45 12.05
CA LEU A 294 28.76 17.74 12.78
C LEU A 294 28.53 18.25 14.22
N GLU A 295 27.32 18.70 14.53
CA GLU A 295 26.91 19.18 15.86
C GLU A 295 26.31 18.02 16.71
N GLY A 296 26.29 16.80 16.20
CA GLY A 296 25.73 15.62 16.89
C GLY A 296 24.19 15.56 16.89
N VAL A 297 23.53 16.30 15.98
CA VAL A 297 22.07 16.33 15.85
C VAL A 297 21.62 15.35 14.77
N ASP A 298 20.60 14.53 15.06
CA ASP A 298 19.94 13.68 14.09
C ASP A 298 19.14 14.51 13.09
N VAL A 299 19.45 14.37 11.81
CA VAL A 299 18.80 15.08 10.71
C VAL A 299 18.06 14.10 9.81
N GLU A 300 16.75 14.29 9.64
CA GLU A 300 15.94 13.65 8.63
C GLU A 300 15.72 14.60 7.46
N GLU A 301 16.31 14.29 6.31
CA GLU A 301 16.17 15.07 5.08
C GLU A 301 15.26 14.33 4.11
N VAL A 302 14.16 14.95 3.65
CA VAL A 302 13.26 14.39 2.66
C VAL A 302 13.27 15.26 1.41
N GLN A 303 13.84 14.72 0.35
CA GLN A 303 13.92 15.37 -0.95
C GLN A 303 12.78 14.92 -1.85
N TYR A 304 12.01 15.88 -2.34
CA TYR A 304 10.91 15.65 -3.30
C TYR A 304 11.39 16.02 -4.69
N GLY A 305 11.18 15.12 -5.64
CA GLY A 305 11.59 15.39 -7.01
C GLY A 305 11.21 14.29 -7.98
N ASN A 306 11.43 14.55 -9.25
CA ASN A 306 11.19 13.55 -10.29
C ASN A 306 12.32 12.51 -10.35
N PHE A 307 13.53 12.85 -9.91
CA PHE A 307 14.74 12.02 -10.00
C PHE A 307 14.91 11.38 -11.38
N ASN A 308 14.51 12.10 -12.41
CA ASN A 308 14.51 11.65 -13.82
C ASN A 308 13.90 10.25 -14.05
N MET A 309 12.95 9.84 -13.18
CA MET A 309 12.26 8.58 -13.34
C MET A 309 11.28 8.58 -14.50
N ASN A 310 11.13 7.45 -15.16
CA ASN A 310 10.13 7.27 -16.18
C ASN A 310 8.71 7.40 -15.58
N THR A 311 7.82 8.08 -16.33
CA THR A 311 6.42 8.28 -15.91
C THR A 311 5.61 7.00 -16.08
N VAL A 312 5.97 6.19 -17.08
CA VAL A 312 5.31 4.93 -17.39
C VAL A 312 6.34 3.82 -17.31
N ASN A 313 6.06 2.81 -16.49
CA ASN A 313 6.83 1.59 -16.40
C ASN A 313 5.99 0.44 -16.92
N TYR A 314 6.60 -0.47 -17.64
CA TYR A 314 5.96 -1.69 -18.10
C TYR A 314 6.93 -2.87 -18.03
N GLY A 315 6.37 -4.04 -17.86
CA GLY A 315 7.20 -5.20 -17.68
C GLY A 315 6.41 -6.50 -17.62
N ILE A 316 7.12 -7.52 -17.20
CA ILE A 316 6.59 -8.86 -17.04
C ILE A 316 6.58 -9.24 -15.56
N SER A 317 5.64 -10.09 -15.19
CA SER A 317 5.59 -10.65 -13.84
C SER A 317 5.09 -12.10 -13.88
N ALA A 318 5.60 -12.89 -12.94
CA ALA A 318 5.22 -14.27 -12.80
C ALA A 318 5.09 -14.64 -11.32
N TYR A 319 4.22 -15.57 -11.03
CA TYR A 319 4.09 -16.13 -9.70
C TYR A 319 3.79 -17.62 -9.76
N ALA A 320 4.30 -18.34 -8.78
CA ALA A 320 3.99 -19.74 -8.58
C ALA A 320 3.72 -19.99 -7.10
N GLY A 321 2.64 -20.67 -6.75
CA GLY A 321 2.29 -20.83 -5.36
C GLY A 321 1.24 -21.89 -5.07
N TYR A 322 0.92 -21.94 -3.81
CA TYR A 322 0.02 -22.92 -3.23
C TYR A 322 -1.03 -22.19 -2.37
N GLN A 323 -2.31 -22.49 -2.60
CA GLN A 323 -3.43 -21.81 -1.96
C GLN A 323 -3.41 -20.29 -2.22
N SER A 324 -3.34 -19.48 -1.16
CA SER A 324 -3.29 -18.02 -1.25
C SER A 324 -1.88 -17.44 -1.37
N THR A 325 -0.83 -18.24 -1.11
CA THR A 325 0.55 -17.78 -1.06
C THR A 325 1.31 -18.20 -2.31
N SER A 326 2.09 -17.27 -2.87
CA SER A 326 2.89 -17.51 -4.09
C SER A 326 4.25 -16.82 -3.97
N LEU A 327 5.28 -17.43 -4.52
CA LEU A 327 6.50 -16.72 -4.89
C LEU A 327 6.18 -15.81 -6.07
N TYR A 328 6.70 -14.61 -6.06
CA TYR A 328 6.39 -13.56 -7.02
C TYR A 328 7.66 -12.92 -7.54
N VAL A 329 7.74 -12.78 -8.85
CA VAL A 329 8.83 -12.08 -9.54
C VAL A 329 8.23 -11.04 -10.47
N LYS A 330 8.78 -9.85 -10.46
CA LYS A 330 8.38 -8.73 -11.30
C LYS A 330 9.63 -8.10 -11.91
N TYR A 331 9.61 -7.81 -13.20
CA TYR A 331 10.72 -7.24 -13.92
C TYR A 331 10.25 -6.12 -14.86
N ASP A 332 10.81 -4.93 -14.68
CA ASP A 332 10.56 -3.78 -15.55
C ASP A 332 11.37 -3.93 -16.84
N VAL A 333 10.70 -4.02 -18.00
CA VAL A 333 11.36 -4.13 -19.29
C VAL A 333 11.94 -2.80 -19.76
N ASN A 334 11.25 -1.70 -19.46
CA ASN A 334 11.80 -0.37 -19.71
C ASN A 334 12.71 0.09 -18.55
N PRO A 335 13.63 1.02 -18.80
CA PRO A 335 14.46 1.58 -17.73
C PRO A 335 13.65 2.27 -16.65
N LEU A 336 14.14 2.20 -15.42
CA LEU A 336 13.55 2.89 -14.26
C LEU A 336 13.73 4.41 -14.37
N PHE A 337 14.94 4.84 -14.76
CA PHE A 337 15.29 6.23 -14.98
C PHE A 337 15.42 6.53 -16.48
N LYS A 338 15.09 7.75 -16.89
CA LYS A 338 15.32 8.22 -18.25
C LYS A 338 16.81 8.27 -18.52
N ASN A 339 17.16 8.00 -19.78
CA ASN A 339 18.56 8.04 -20.25
C ASN A 339 19.51 7.05 -19.55
N THR A 340 18.99 5.99 -18.94
CA THR A 340 19.78 4.92 -18.32
C THR A 340 19.42 3.56 -18.89
N LYS A 341 20.19 2.54 -18.52
CA LYS A 341 19.90 1.12 -18.82
C LYS A 341 19.46 0.34 -17.58
N THR A 342 19.27 1.03 -16.47
CA THR A 342 18.91 0.50 -15.16
C THR A 342 17.45 0.08 -15.11
N ARG A 343 17.17 -1.19 -14.83
CA ARG A 343 15.82 -1.78 -14.77
C ARG A 343 15.56 -2.40 -13.42
N ASN A 344 14.34 -2.23 -12.92
CA ASN A 344 13.97 -2.77 -11.62
C ASN A 344 13.58 -4.25 -11.73
N ILE A 345 14.06 -5.05 -10.77
CA ILE A 345 13.64 -6.44 -10.55
C ILE A 345 13.18 -6.57 -9.09
N SER A 346 12.04 -7.21 -8.88
CA SER A 346 11.48 -7.46 -7.55
C SER A 346 11.20 -8.94 -7.38
N ILE A 347 11.57 -9.49 -6.23
CA ILE A 347 11.37 -10.90 -5.88
C ILE A 347 10.79 -10.96 -4.48
N GLY A 348 9.71 -11.69 -4.30
CA GLY A 348 9.06 -11.75 -2.99
C GLY A 348 7.93 -12.76 -2.88
N VAL A 349 7.07 -12.51 -1.92
CA VAL A 349 5.88 -13.31 -1.63
C VAL A 349 4.64 -12.50 -1.97
N ARG A 350 3.69 -13.15 -2.61
CA ARG A 350 2.38 -12.61 -2.96
C ARG A 350 1.28 -13.42 -2.28
N LEU A 351 0.34 -12.71 -1.69
CA LEU A 351 -0.87 -13.25 -1.08
C LEU A 351 -2.08 -12.82 -1.92
N ASP A 352 -2.87 -13.78 -2.37
CA ASP A 352 -4.16 -13.56 -3.04
C ASP A 352 -5.27 -13.97 -2.07
N LEU A 353 -5.93 -13.01 -1.48
CA LEU A 353 -6.97 -13.18 -0.48
C LEU A 353 -8.36 -13.03 -1.13
N ASN A 354 -9.22 -14.05 -0.92
CA ASN A 354 -10.61 -14.06 -1.45
C ASN A 354 -11.59 -13.62 -0.37
#